data_4c49977c1b377a071b647964b354721f
#
_entry.id   4c49977c1b377a071b647964b354721f
#
_cell.length_a   1.000
_cell.length_b   1.000
_cell.length_c   1.000
_cell.angle_alpha   90.00
_cell.angle_beta   90.00
_cell.angle_gamma   90.00
#
_symmetry.space_group_name_H-M   'P 1'
#
loop_
_entity.id
_entity.type
_entity.pdbx_description
1 polymer ?
#
loop_
_entity_poly.entity_id
_entity_poly.type
_entity_poly.pdbx_seq_one_letter_code
_entity_poly.pdbx_strand_id
1 'polypeptide(L)'
;MSKYASLLFAPEKYHEIGPFRFPIYNDLVPGESRGIETISRKQSRSTFASIKLAQRIAKDKGISTKEAVELLSNTTEDNQDLLYDYAGELEELQGSSIGAVEQQVAFVTLFMQYRAEVRLPKSKDWQRVEDWSEADTEAMPSKLMEDVFRLISWERDGWPETSGKPEDEPVFSPPPKSS
;
A
#
# COMPACT_ATOMS: atom_id res chain seq x y z
N MET A 1 -14.94 17.75 2.76
CA MET A 1 -15.89 16.63 2.58
C MET A 1 -17.31 17.16 2.62
N SER A 2 -18.25 16.49 1.92
CA SER A 2 -19.67 16.82 2.02
C SER A 2 -20.18 16.55 3.43
N LYS A 3 -20.89 17.51 4.03
CA LYS A 3 -21.50 17.35 5.37
C LYS A 3 -22.54 16.22 5.43
N TYR A 4 -22.92 15.69 4.29
CA TYR A 4 -23.86 14.57 4.17
C TYR A 4 -23.17 13.19 4.07
N ALA A 5 -21.85 13.16 3.88
CA ALA A 5 -21.13 11.89 3.79
C ALA A 5 -21.27 11.05 5.07
N SER A 6 -21.22 11.69 6.24
CA SER A 6 -21.43 11.01 7.52
C SER A 6 -22.84 10.44 7.72
N LEU A 7 -23.84 10.99 7.04
CA LEU A 7 -25.22 10.48 7.11
C LEU A 7 -25.46 9.32 6.14
N LEU A 8 -24.74 9.31 5.01
CA LEU A 8 -24.89 8.27 3.98
C LEU A 8 -24.04 7.03 4.29
N PHE A 9 -22.98 7.19 5.06
CA PHE A 9 -21.98 6.16 5.37
C PHE A 9 -21.74 6.08 6.88
N ALA A 10 -22.80 6.08 7.69
CA ALA A 10 -22.66 5.78 9.12
C ALA A 10 -22.19 4.31 9.23
N PRO A 11 -20.92 4.06 9.64
CA PRO A 11 -20.43 2.70 9.74
C PRO A 11 -21.11 1.99 10.89
N GLU A 12 -21.58 0.76 10.66
CA GLU A 12 -22.16 -0.06 11.71
C GLU A 12 -21.07 -0.64 12.63
N LYS A 13 -19.84 -0.79 12.11
CA LYS A 13 -18.73 -1.40 12.81
C LYS A 13 -17.43 -0.62 12.58
N TYR A 14 -16.54 -0.75 13.54
CA TYR A 14 -15.18 -0.22 13.47
C TYR A 14 -14.18 -1.33 13.75
N HIS A 15 -13.03 -1.27 13.08
CA HIS A 15 -11.87 -2.09 13.38
C HIS A 15 -10.80 -1.22 14.03
N GLU A 16 -10.30 -1.66 15.22
CA GLU A 16 -9.30 -0.91 15.97
C GLU A 16 -7.92 -1.53 15.74
N ILE A 17 -6.93 -0.69 15.37
CA ILE A 17 -5.53 -1.08 15.18
C ILE A 17 -4.67 -0.06 15.93
N GLY A 18 -4.08 -0.44 17.06
CA GLY A 18 -3.29 0.44 17.88
C GLY A 18 -4.09 1.66 18.37
N PRO A 19 -3.61 2.90 18.13
CA PRO A 19 -4.31 4.13 18.53
C PRO A 19 -5.41 4.54 17.55
N PHE A 20 -5.57 3.82 16.44
CA PHE A 20 -6.49 4.15 15.36
C PHE A 20 -7.71 3.24 15.35
N ARG A 21 -8.80 3.76 14.80
CA ARG A 21 -9.93 2.95 14.38
C ARG A 21 -10.35 3.31 12.96
N PHE A 22 -10.90 2.33 12.28
CA PHE A 22 -11.31 2.41 10.89
C PHE A 22 -12.76 1.99 10.76
N PRO A 23 -13.63 2.80 10.17
CA PRO A 23 -14.98 2.39 9.84
C PRO A 23 -14.96 1.27 8.78
N ILE A 24 -15.76 0.23 9.00
CA ILE A 24 -15.93 -0.87 8.07
C ILE A 24 -17.13 -0.58 7.18
N TYR A 25 -16.90 -0.51 5.87
CA TYR A 25 -17.96 -0.29 4.89
C TYR A 25 -18.23 -1.50 4.01
N ASN A 26 -17.40 -2.56 4.12
CA ASN A 26 -17.39 -3.73 3.23
C ASN A 26 -17.20 -3.37 1.75
N ASP A 27 -16.68 -2.17 1.47
CA ASP A 27 -16.35 -1.67 0.15
C ASP A 27 -15.42 -0.45 0.26
N LEU A 28 -14.77 -0.10 -0.82
CA LEU A 28 -13.96 1.09 -0.91
C LEU A 28 -14.83 2.31 -1.24
N VAL A 29 -14.63 3.40 -0.51
CA VAL A 29 -15.30 4.65 -0.89
C VAL A 29 -14.73 5.19 -2.20
N PRO A 30 -15.51 5.95 -3.00
CA PRO A 30 -15.09 6.37 -4.35
C PRO A 30 -13.76 7.13 -4.38
N GLY A 31 -13.41 7.86 -3.31
CA GLY A 31 -12.13 8.56 -3.19
C GLY A 31 -10.94 7.60 -3.07
N GLU A 32 -11.09 6.56 -2.26
CA GLU A 32 -10.10 5.50 -2.10
C GLU A 32 -9.90 4.72 -3.40
N SER A 33 -11.02 4.32 -4.04
CA SER A 33 -10.97 3.59 -5.31
C SER A 33 -10.19 4.37 -6.37
N ARG A 34 -10.44 5.68 -6.51
CA ARG A 34 -9.69 6.54 -7.45
C ARG A 34 -8.22 6.66 -7.09
N GLY A 35 -7.91 6.80 -5.80
CA GLY A 35 -6.53 6.86 -5.31
C GLY A 35 -5.78 5.56 -5.62
N ILE A 36 -6.35 4.42 -5.27
CA ILE A 36 -5.81 3.09 -5.56
C ILE A 36 -5.61 2.90 -7.07
N GLU A 37 -6.60 3.28 -7.89
CA GLU A 37 -6.48 3.20 -9.35
C GLU A 37 -5.33 4.07 -9.87
N THR A 38 -5.14 5.26 -9.30
CA THR A 38 -4.05 6.16 -9.70
C THR A 38 -2.68 5.56 -9.38
N ILE A 39 -2.52 4.97 -8.20
CA ILE A 39 -1.28 4.29 -7.78
C ILE A 39 -1.03 3.07 -8.69
N SER A 40 -2.05 2.24 -8.91
CA SER A 40 -1.97 1.05 -9.75
C SER A 40 -1.63 1.39 -11.22
N ARG A 41 -2.15 2.51 -11.75
CA ARG A 41 -1.81 2.98 -13.09
C ARG A 41 -0.34 3.38 -13.22
N LYS A 42 0.25 4.02 -12.20
CA LYS A 42 1.70 4.34 -12.19
C LYS A 42 2.51 3.06 -12.28
N GLN A 43 2.19 2.06 -11.46
CA GLN A 43 2.86 0.76 -11.49
C GLN A 43 2.72 0.05 -12.83
N SER A 44 1.51 0.03 -13.41
CA SER A 44 1.28 -0.58 -14.72
C SER A 44 2.10 0.09 -15.82
N ARG A 45 2.22 1.42 -15.81
CA ARG A 45 3.04 2.15 -16.79
C ARG A 45 4.51 1.76 -16.68
N SER A 46 5.05 1.67 -15.47
CA SER A 46 6.43 1.23 -15.24
C SER A 46 6.65 -0.21 -15.73
N THR A 47 5.73 -1.13 -15.43
CA THR A 47 5.79 -2.51 -15.91
C THR A 47 5.78 -2.58 -17.45
N PHE A 48 4.90 -1.83 -18.11
CA PHE A 48 4.86 -1.78 -19.58
C PHE A 48 6.14 -1.17 -20.17
N ALA A 49 6.70 -0.15 -19.54
CA ALA A 49 7.97 0.43 -19.99
C ALA A 49 9.12 -0.57 -19.85
N SER A 50 9.17 -1.32 -18.74
CA SER A 50 10.17 -2.39 -18.54
C SER A 50 10.04 -3.49 -19.60
N ILE A 51 8.82 -3.93 -19.93
CA ILE A 51 8.58 -4.94 -20.98
C ILE A 51 9.04 -4.42 -22.35
N LYS A 52 8.74 -3.16 -22.69
CA LYS A 52 9.19 -2.57 -23.96
C LYS A 52 10.71 -2.48 -24.03
N LEU A 53 11.37 -2.10 -22.94
CA LEU A 53 12.83 -2.07 -22.88
C LEU A 53 13.40 -3.49 -23.04
N ALA A 54 12.84 -4.49 -22.34
CA ALA A 54 13.25 -5.88 -22.50
C ALA A 54 13.11 -6.38 -23.96
N GLN A 55 12.02 -6.05 -24.64
CA GLN A 55 11.81 -6.39 -26.05
C GLN A 55 12.84 -5.72 -26.96
N ARG A 56 13.21 -4.48 -26.69
CA ARG A 56 14.26 -3.76 -27.43
C ARG A 56 15.62 -4.41 -27.23
N ILE A 57 16.02 -4.66 -25.98
CA ILE A 57 17.27 -5.35 -25.63
C ILE A 57 17.33 -6.73 -26.33
N ALA A 58 16.24 -7.50 -26.24
CA ALA A 58 16.13 -8.80 -26.87
C ALA A 58 16.42 -8.74 -28.37
N LYS A 59 15.81 -7.76 -29.06
CA LYS A 59 16.01 -7.53 -30.49
C LYS A 59 17.44 -7.10 -30.81
N ASP A 60 17.98 -6.15 -30.09
CA ASP A 60 19.27 -5.54 -30.37
C ASP A 60 20.45 -6.50 -30.06
N LYS A 61 20.30 -7.31 -29.02
CA LYS A 61 21.33 -8.28 -28.59
C LYS A 61 21.10 -9.70 -29.14
N GLY A 62 20.00 -9.96 -29.86
CA GLY A 62 19.69 -11.27 -30.46
C GLY A 62 19.37 -12.36 -29.42
N ILE A 63 18.84 -11.99 -28.27
CA ILE A 63 18.43 -12.88 -27.17
C ILE A 63 16.90 -12.97 -27.07
N SER A 64 16.39 -13.91 -26.29
CA SER A 64 14.93 -13.99 -26.05
C SER A 64 14.45 -12.84 -25.12
N THR A 65 13.18 -12.46 -25.24
CA THR A 65 12.58 -11.48 -24.32
C THR A 65 12.66 -11.93 -22.85
N LYS A 66 12.61 -13.25 -22.61
CA LYS A 66 12.74 -13.81 -21.26
C LYS A 66 14.15 -13.55 -20.70
N GLU A 67 15.17 -13.84 -21.47
CA GLU A 67 16.56 -13.55 -21.08
C GLU A 67 16.78 -12.05 -20.86
N ALA A 68 16.18 -11.19 -21.71
CA ALA A 68 16.26 -9.75 -21.51
C ALA A 68 15.57 -9.28 -20.22
N VAL A 69 14.43 -9.87 -19.84
CA VAL A 69 13.78 -9.61 -18.55
C VAL A 69 14.64 -10.08 -17.39
N GLU A 70 15.26 -11.25 -17.49
CA GLU A 70 16.18 -11.77 -16.47
C GLU A 70 17.41 -10.86 -16.30
N LEU A 71 17.97 -10.34 -17.40
CA LEU A 71 19.06 -9.35 -17.37
C LEU A 71 18.66 -8.06 -16.64
N LEU A 72 17.46 -7.56 -16.90
CA LEU A 72 16.93 -6.35 -16.24
C LEU A 72 16.65 -6.58 -14.73
N SER A 73 16.25 -7.80 -14.36
CA SER A 73 15.92 -8.15 -12.98
C SER A 73 17.15 -8.49 -12.13
N ASN A 74 18.20 -9.03 -12.75
CA ASN A 74 19.41 -9.52 -12.09
C ASN A 74 20.65 -8.89 -12.74
N THR A 75 20.83 -7.58 -12.54
CA THR A 75 22.03 -6.90 -13.02
C THR A 75 23.22 -7.32 -12.15
N THR A 76 24.18 -8.04 -12.76
CA THR A 76 25.44 -8.46 -12.16
C THR A 76 26.60 -7.71 -12.82
N GLU A 77 27.78 -7.73 -12.21
CA GLU A 77 28.98 -7.13 -12.81
C GLU A 77 29.26 -7.68 -14.22
N ASP A 78 29.02 -8.97 -14.44
CA ASP A 78 29.26 -9.64 -15.73
C ASP A 78 28.32 -9.19 -16.86
N ASN A 79 27.14 -8.66 -16.54
CA ASN A 79 26.15 -8.25 -17.54
C ASN A 79 25.90 -6.72 -17.58
N GLN A 80 26.61 -5.96 -16.75
CA GLN A 80 26.51 -4.51 -16.70
C GLN A 80 26.86 -3.86 -18.04
N ASP A 81 27.90 -4.36 -18.71
CA ASP A 81 28.34 -3.87 -20.01
C ASP A 81 27.26 -4.04 -21.10
N LEU A 82 26.44 -5.11 -21.00
CA LEU A 82 25.34 -5.34 -21.94
C LEU A 82 24.22 -4.32 -21.80
N LEU A 83 24.08 -3.76 -20.61
CA LEU A 83 23.02 -2.78 -20.27
C LEU A 83 23.49 -1.33 -20.38
N TYR A 84 24.79 -1.10 -20.58
CA TYR A 84 25.36 0.24 -20.64
C TYR A 84 24.71 1.12 -21.74
N ASP A 85 24.44 0.53 -22.89
CA ASP A 85 23.77 1.23 -24.00
C ASP A 85 22.35 1.69 -23.68
N TYR A 86 21.75 1.17 -22.59
CA TYR A 86 20.37 1.45 -22.14
C TYR A 86 20.34 2.19 -20.80
N ALA A 87 21.48 2.71 -20.34
CA ALA A 87 21.59 3.35 -19.02
C ALA A 87 20.56 4.48 -18.82
N GLY A 88 20.30 5.29 -19.83
CA GLY A 88 19.32 6.37 -19.75
C GLY A 88 17.88 5.88 -19.56
N GLU A 89 17.47 4.83 -20.31
CA GLU A 89 16.15 4.24 -20.17
C GLU A 89 16.00 3.49 -18.83
N LEU A 90 17.07 2.89 -18.33
CA LEU A 90 17.08 2.25 -17.02
C LEU A 90 16.93 3.27 -15.89
N GLU A 91 17.63 4.38 -15.98
CA GLU A 91 17.49 5.49 -15.01
C GLU A 91 16.07 6.06 -15.02
N GLU A 92 15.48 6.27 -16.21
CA GLU A 92 14.08 6.72 -16.34
C GLU A 92 13.11 5.70 -15.76
N LEU A 93 13.33 4.41 -16.00
CA LEU A 93 12.52 3.34 -15.40
C LEU A 93 12.63 3.29 -13.89
N GLN A 94 13.83 3.38 -13.34
CA GLN A 94 14.06 3.40 -11.89
C GLN A 94 13.40 4.61 -11.25
N GLY A 95 13.51 5.79 -11.86
CA GLY A 95 12.86 7.01 -11.38
C GLY A 95 11.33 7.02 -11.52
N SER A 96 10.77 6.19 -12.41
CA SER A 96 9.31 6.10 -12.63
C SER A 96 8.66 4.90 -11.94
N SER A 97 9.45 3.90 -11.51
CA SER A 97 8.91 2.72 -10.84
C SER A 97 8.61 3.02 -9.38
N ILE A 98 7.41 2.61 -8.96
CA ILE A 98 7.08 2.60 -7.53
C ILE A 98 7.42 1.21 -7.02
N GLY A 99 8.36 1.12 -6.07
CA GLY A 99 8.69 -0.12 -5.39
C GLY A 99 7.51 -0.67 -4.58
N ALA A 100 7.57 -1.94 -4.20
CA ALA A 100 6.51 -2.56 -3.42
C ALA A 100 6.27 -1.85 -2.07
N VAL A 101 7.33 -1.36 -1.44
CA VAL A 101 7.26 -0.63 -0.17
C VAL A 101 6.60 0.74 -0.37
N GLU A 102 7.02 1.51 -1.39
CA GLU A 102 6.43 2.81 -1.69
C GLU A 102 4.95 2.68 -2.08
N GLN A 103 4.59 1.61 -2.79
CA GLN A 103 3.20 1.31 -3.10
C GLN A 103 2.39 1.02 -1.82
N GLN A 104 2.94 0.24 -0.91
CA GLN A 104 2.32 -0.04 0.38
C GLN A 104 2.14 1.24 1.19
N VAL A 105 3.17 2.09 1.28
CA VAL A 105 3.12 3.41 1.91
C VAL A 105 2.01 4.26 1.30
N ALA A 106 1.96 4.36 -0.02
CA ALA A 106 0.95 5.15 -0.71
C ALA A 106 -0.49 4.66 -0.44
N PHE A 107 -0.72 3.35 -0.42
CA PHE A 107 -2.04 2.79 -0.10
C PHE A 107 -2.43 3.04 1.36
N VAL A 108 -1.52 2.82 2.30
CA VAL A 108 -1.77 3.07 3.72
C VAL A 108 -2.02 4.54 3.96
N THR A 109 -1.21 5.45 3.39
CA THR A 109 -1.42 6.90 3.49
C THR A 109 -2.81 7.30 3.01
N LEU A 110 -3.20 6.80 1.83
CA LEU A 110 -4.53 7.07 1.27
C LEU A 110 -5.64 6.62 2.24
N PHE A 111 -5.52 5.42 2.80
CA PHE A 111 -6.53 4.85 3.69
C PHE A 111 -6.61 5.61 5.01
N MET A 112 -5.45 6.00 5.57
CA MET A 112 -5.38 6.86 6.75
C MET A 112 -6.12 8.19 6.53
N GLN A 113 -5.88 8.86 5.40
CA GLN A 113 -6.53 10.13 5.05
C GLN A 113 -8.05 10.03 4.91
N TYR A 114 -8.54 8.89 4.38
CA TYR A 114 -9.96 8.72 4.08
C TYR A 114 -10.77 8.13 5.23
N ARG A 115 -10.16 7.29 6.10
CA ARG A 115 -10.93 6.53 7.09
C ARG A 115 -10.46 6.67 8.52
N ALA A 116 -9.16 6.89 8.75
CA ALA A 116 -8.64 6.77 10.09
C ALA A 116 -9.24 7.81 11.05
N GLU A 117 -9.61 7.32 12.21
CA GLU A 117 -9.86 8.12 13.39
C GLU A 117 -8.85 7.75 14.46
N VAL A 118 -8.37 8.72 15.21
CA VAL A 118 -7.36 8.55 16.28
C VAL A 118 -7.93 8.95 17.62
N ARG A 119 -7.57 8.23 18.65
CA ARG A 119 -7.84 8.61 20.02
C ARG A 119 -6.56 9.13 20.66
N LEU A 120 -6.51 10.43 20.88
CA LEU A 120 -5.36 11.06 21.50
C LEU A 120 -5.20 10.65 22.99
N PRO A 121 -3.97 10.60 23.52
CA PRO A 121 -3.74 10.36 24.93
C PRO A 121 -4.57 11.32 25.78
N LYS A 122 -5.29 10.77 26.76
CA LYS A 122 -6.20 11.51 27.68
C LYS A 122 -7.53 11.98 27.06
N SER A 123 -7.80 11.76 25.77
CA SER A 123 -9.12 11.98 25.16
C SER A 123 -9.96 10.71 25.24
N LYS A 124 -11.26 10.88 25.46
CA LYS A 124 -12.24 9.79 25.32
C LYS A 124 -12.85 9.76 23.92
N ASP A 125 -12.72 10.85 23.18
CA ASP A 125 -13.36 11.03 21.88
C ASP A 125 -12.42 10.64 20.75
N TRP A 126 -12.98 9.99 19.74
CA TRP A 126 -12.32 9.69 18.50
C TRP A 126 -12.37 10.91 17.60
N GLN A 127 -11.24 11.26 17.01
CA GLN A 127 -11.10 12.38 16.09
C GLN A 127 -10.61 11.86 14.75
N ARG A 128 -11.16 12.41 13.69
CA ARG A 128 -10.68 12.08 12.35
C ARG A 128 -9.21 12.48 12.21
N VAL A 129 -8.44 11.62 11.58
CA VAL A 129 -7.07 11.95 11.19
C VAL A 129 -7.12 12.97 10.05
N GLU A 130 -6.53 14.14 10.28
CA GLU A 130 -6.40 15.21 9.31
C GLU A 130 -4.93 15.35 8.91
N ASP A 131 -4.66 15.77 7.67
CA ASP A 131 -3.32 16.10 7.17
C ASP A 131 -2.29 14.96 7.26
N TRP A 132 -2.71 13.71 7.24
CA TRP A 132 -1.81 12.55 7.22
C TRP A 132 -1.00 12.51 5.93
N SER A 133 0.32 12.41 6.02
CA SER A 133 1.28 12.41 4.91
C SER A 133 1.94 11.04 4.70
N GLU A 134 2.63 10.88 3.59
CA GLU A 134 3.49 9.70 3.36
C GLU A 134 4.60 9.60 4.42
N ALA A 135 5.18 10.75 4.83
CA ALA A 135 6.19 10.77 5.88
C ALA A 135 5.68 10.25 7.23
N ASP A 136 4.39 10.51 7.56
CA ASP A 136 3.77 9.95 8.77
C ASP A 136 3.60 8.43 8.65
N THR A 137 3.27 7.95 7.46
CA THR A 137 3.16 6.50 7.19
C THR A 137 4.53 5.83 7.26
N GLU A 138 5.58 6.43 6.69
CA GLU A 138 6.95 5.92 6.77
C GLU A 138 7.49 5.86 8.20
N ALA A 139 7.03 6.76 9.07
CA ALA A 139 7.36 6.78 10.48
C ALA A 139 6.56 5.74 11.32
N MET A 140 5.58 5.07 10.73
CA MET A 140 4.80 4.04 11.45
C MET A 140 5.66 2.80 11.74
N PRO A 141 5.44 2.13 12.89
CA PRO A 141 5.98 0.79 13.09
C PRO A 141 5.53 -0.16 11.98
N SER A 142 6.46 -0.94 11.42
CA SER A 142 6.19 -1.83 10.28
C SER A 142 4.97 -2.74 10.49
N LYS A 143 4.83 -3.30 11.70
CA LYS A 143 3.68 -4.14 12.05
C LYS A 143 2.35 -3.39 11.95
N LEU A 144 2.31 -2.14 12.41
CA LEU A 144 1.10 -1.32 12.34
C LEU A 144 0.74 -1.03 10.87
N MET A 145 1.74 -0.70 10.07
CA MET A 145 1.57 -0.47 8.63
C MET A 145 1.05 -1.73 7.91
N GLU A 146 1.59 -2.90 8.23
CA GLU A 146 1.13 -4.19 7.69
C GLU A 146 -0.33 -4.50 8.08
N ASP A 147 -0.70 -4.26 9.33
CA ASP A 147 -2.06 -4.50 9.81
C ASP A 147 -3.07 -3.58 9.11
N VAL A 148 -2.74 -2.29 8.91
CA VAL A 148 -3.57 -1.37 8.13
C VAL A 148 -3.63 -1.78 6.66
N PHE A 149 -2.52 -2.20 6.06
CA PHE A 149 -2.48 -2.66 4.67
C PHE A 149 -3.36 -3.92 4.48
N ARG A 150 -3.35 -4.84 5.44
CA ARG A 150 -4.22 -6.02 5.45
C ARG A 150 -5.69 -5.64 5.51
N LEU A 151 -6.04 -4.64 6.32
CA LEU A 151 -7.41 -4.12 6.38
C LEU A 151 -7.88 -3.58 5.02
N ILE A 152 -7.01 -2.88 4.28
CA ILE A 152 -7.32 -2.40 2.92
C ILE A 152 -7.65 -3.58 1.99
N SER A 153 -6.88 -4.66 2.08
CA SER A 153 -7.10 -5.86 1.27
C SER A 153 -8.44 -6.49 1.59
N TRP A 154 -8.81 -6.59 2.88
CA TRP A 154 -10.11 -7.12 3.29
C TRP A 154 -11.29 -6.26 2.81
N GLU A 155 -11.18 -4.94 2.88
CA GLU A 155 -12.21 -4.04 2.37
C GLU A 155 -12.40 -4.14 0.86
N ARG A 156 -11.31 -4.39 0.12
CA ARG A 156 -11.32 -4.52 -1.34
C ARG A 156 -11.76 -5.90 -1.81
N ASP A 157 -11.22 -6.96 -1.19
CA ASP A 157 -11.31 -8.34 -1.70
C ASP A 157 -12.33 -9.19 -0.91
N GLY A 158 -12.89 -8.62 0.15
CA GLY A 158 -13.78 -9.27 1.10
C GLY A 158 -13.07 -9.67 2.40
N TRP A 159 -13.81 -9.56 3.50
CA TRP A 159 -13.33 -9.97 4.81
C TRP A 159 -13.18 -11.50 4.85
N PRO A 160 -12.14 -12.02 5.51
CA PRO A 160 -12.01 -13.45 5.68
C PRO A 160 -13.25 -13.97 6.38
N GLU A 161 -13.85 -15.05 5.85
CA GLU A 161 -14.92 -15.73 6.54
C GLU A 161 -14.40 -16.13 7.92
N THR A 162 -14.97 -15.55 8.96
CA THR A 162 -14.71 -15.99 10.33
C THR A 162 -15.24 -17.40 10.42
N SER A 163 -14.36 -18.37 10.16
CA SER A 163 -14.63 -19.77 10.51
C SER A 163 -14.85 -19.77 12.01
N GLY A 164 -16.12 -19.91 12.40
CA GLY A 164 -16.65 -19.72 13.75
C GLY A 164 -15.95 -20.55 14.84
N LYS A 165 -14.81 -20.06 15.28
CA LYS A 165 -14.19 -20.37 16.55
C LYS A 165 -13.66 -19.06 17.15
N PRO A 166 -14.12 -18.69 18.34
CA PRO A 166 -13.68 -17.46 19.02
C PRO A 166 -12.31 -17.63 19.72
N GLU A 167 -11.35 -18.33 19.11
CA GLU A 167 -10.07 -18.66 19.77
C GLU A 167 -8.86 -17.88 19.26
N ASP A 168 -8.98 -17.04 18.24
CA ASP A 168 -7.85 -16.28 17.69
C ASP A 168 -8.06 -14.76 17.68
N GLU A 169 -8.82 -14.20 18.60
CA GLU A 169 -8.67 -12.78 18.90
C GLU A 169 -7.31 -12.60 19.60
N PRO A 170 -6.42 -11.74 19.09
CA PRO A 170 -5.21 -11.39 19.82
C PRO A 170 -5.64 -10.70 21.10
N VAL A 171 -5.57 -11.43 22.21
CA VAL A 171 -5.79 -10.88 23.55
C VAL A 171 -4.68 -9.88 23.84
N PHE A 172 -4.96 -8.61 23.62
CA PHE A 172 -4.12 -7.54 24.14
C PHE A 172 -4.25 -7.53 25.66
N SER A 173 -3.36 -8.23 26.32
CA SER A 173 -3.19 -8.12 27.76
C SER A 173 -2.73 -6.70 28.10
N PRO A 174 -3.43 -5.96 28.96
CA PRO A 174 -2.95 -4.67 29.42
C PRO A 174 -1.62 -4.84 30.17
N PRO A 175 -0.70 -3.85 30.11
CA PRO A 175 0.57 -3.93 30.81
C PRO A 175 0.36 -4.07 32.32
N PRO A 176 1.22 -4.82 33.03
CA PRO A 176 1.10 -5.03 34.47
C PRO A 176 1.14 -3.71 35.22
N LYS A 177 0.19 -3.50 36.12
CA LYS A 177 0.18 -2.37 37.03
C LYS A 177 1.41 -2.48 37.94
N SER A 178 2.35 -1.56 37.80
CA SER A 178 3.45 -1.39 38.74
C SER A 178 2.90 -1.00 40.10
N SER A 179 3.18 -1.82 41.09
CA SER A 179 2.95 -1.55 42.51
C SER A 179 3.96 -0.54 43.05
#